data_15d54640b7a6bda20fd1eb436124cb13
#
_entry.id   15d54640b7a6bda20fd1eb436124cb13
#
_cell.length_a   1.000
_cell.length_b   1.000
_cell.length_c   1.000
_cell.angle_alpha   90.00
_cell.angle_beta   90.00
_cell.angle_gamma   90.00
#
_symmetry.space_group_name_H-M   'P 1'
#
loop_
_entity.id
_entity.type
_entity.pdbx_description
1 polymer ?
#
loop_
_entity_poly.entity_id
_entity_poly.type
_entity_poly.pdbx_seq_one_letter_code
_entity_poly.pdbx_strand_id
1 'polypeptide(L)'
;MATIISMISSKVDNSTGKAEISIRLRHGKSIDQQSGTFIYVLPEFFSKGKIVINQRIITPKVKEAQYAKWNLDNLINFVTTNFHEEVVNGKLSRKWLFETIDKFTFPEKYETKEETRKAPFFNLFDEYIHTQKFSQSRINHFMVLYRCLKRFELYNYLNFDIDTFSSKELHKFNSFLAEEYKMFAPDKDGVMKPKQSYKKIYETFQERRIPKPRGDHYISGLENLLKTFFIWCIKTEKTTNNPFKSYSIKSVEYGTPYYLTQEERDQIYSTDLTANPQLEIQKDVFIFQCFIGCRVSDLLRLTYENIKVDRYGTAVEYMPQKTMEESAKVVKVYLSKTALQILDKYKSPERKSILPFILIYSPKTGQVQK
;
A
#
# COMPACT_ATOMS: atom_id res chain seq x y z
N MET A 1 -23.36 18.36 -23.19
CA MET A 1 -22.22 17.79 -22.44
C MET A 1 -20.99 18.60 -22.79
N ALA A 2 -20.14 18.95 -21.84
CA ALA A 2 -18.85 19.59 -22.12
C ALA A 2 -17.88 18.56 -22.69
N THR A 3 -17.09 18.95 -23.69
CA THR A 3 -16.07 18.10 -24.30
C THR A 3 -14.72 18.78 -24.16
N ILE A 4 -13.73 18.06 -23.60
CA ILE A 4 -12.35 18.53 -23.53
C ILE A 4 -11.51 17.69 -24.49
N ILE A 5 -10.77 18.37 -25.36
CA ILE A 5 -9.89 17.77 -26.36
C ILE A 5 -8.47 18.25 -26.09
N SER A 6 -7.54 17.32 -25.95
CA SER A 6 -6.11 17.64 -25.82
C SER A 6 -5.43 17.64 -27.21
N MET A 7 -4.52 18.57 -27.37
CA MET A 7 -3.74 18.75 -28.61
C MET A 7 -2.29 19.06 -28.24
N ILE A 8 -1.35 18.61 -29.07
CA ILE A 8 0.06 18.93 -28.87
C ILE A 8 0.44 20.13 -29.77
N SER A 9 1.25 21.03 -29.26
CA SER A 9 1.77 22.17 -30.04
C SER A 9 2.68 21.70 -31.16
N SER A 10 2.62 22.36 -32.31
CA SER A 10 3.59 22.18 -33.41
C SER A 10 4.97 22.80 -33.10
N LYS A 11 5.05 23.69 -32.11
CA LYS A 11 6.30 24.29 -31.63
C LYS A 11 6.96 23.34 -30.62
N VAL A 12 8.14 22.87 -31.00
CA VAL A 12 8.97 22.02 -30.15
C VAL A 12 10.08 22.89 -29.57
N ASP A 13 10.34 22.76 -28.27
CA ASP A 13 11.48 23.42 -27.63
C ASP A 13 12.78 22.77 -28.11
N ASN A 14 13.65 23.57 -28.73
CA ASN A 14 14.92 23.11 -29.30
C ASN A 14 15.90 22.55 -28.28
N SER A 15 15.78 22.95 -27.02
CA SER A 15 16.68 22.48 -25.95
C SER A 15 16.26 21.14 -25.33
N THR A 16 14.96 20.90 -25.20
CA THR A 16 14.41 19.71 -24.54
C THR A 16 13.77 18.70 -25.50
N GLY A 17 13.48 19.12 -26.74
CA GLY A 17 12.75 18.32 -27.73
C GLY A 17 11.27 18.11 -27.39
N LYS A 18 10.75 18.81 -26.35
CA LYS A 18 9.37 18.65 -25.86
C LYS A 18 8.44 19.70 -26.49
N ALA A 19 7.17 19.35 -26.61
CA ALA A 19 6.12 20.25 -27.04
C ALA A 19 5.05 20.38 -25.96
N GLU A 20 4.47 21.57 -25.83
CA GLU A 20 3.41 21.86 -24.89
C GLU A 20 2.10 21.19 -25.33
N ILE A 21 1.36 20.65 -24.37
CA ILE A 21 0.00 20.19 -24.58
C ILE A 21 -0.95 21.36 -24.32
N SER A 22 -1.92 21.55 -25.19
CA SER A 22 -3.05 22.46 -25.01
C SER A 22 -4.36 21.68 -24.88
N ILE A 23 -5.31 22.23 -24.15
CA ILE A 23 -6.68 21.68 -24.09
C ILE A 23 -7.68 22.67 -24.65
N ARG A 24 -8.72 22.14 -25.28
CA ARG A 24 -9.85 22.89 -25.84
C ARG A 24 -11.13 22.39 -25.17
N LEU A 25 -11.84 23.31 -24.52
CA LEU A 25 -13.12 23.07 -23.88
C LEU A 25 -14.26 23.57 -24.77
N ARG A 26 -15.21 22.70 -25.09
CA ARG A 26 -16.41 23.02 -25.84
C ARG A 26 -17.67 22.65 -25.10
N HIS A 27 -18.63 23.56 -25.05
CA HIS A 27 -19.96 23.30 -24.50
C HIS A 27 -21.04 24.06 -25.25
N GLY A 28 -21.93 23.34 -25.94
CA GLY A 28 -22.94 23.93 -26.79
C GLY A 28 -22.33 24.79 -27.92
N LYS A 29 -23.05 25.86 -28.28
CA LYS A 29 -22.61 26.86 -29.26
C LYS A 29 -21.92 28.08 -28.65
N SER A 30 -22.00 28.21 -27.33
CA SER A 30 -21.60 29.42 -26.59
C SER A 30 -20.22 29.36 -25.96
N ILE A 31 -19.66 28.17 -25.74
CA ILE A 31 -18.39 28.03 -25.06
C ILE A 31 -17.44 27.23 -25.96
N ASP A 32 -16.39 27.89 -26.41
CA ASP A 32 -15.26 27.32 -27.16
C ASP A 32 -13.99 28.06 -26.72
N GLN A 33 -13.24 27.47 -25.80
CA GLN A 33 -12.02 28.07 -25.26
C GLN A 33 -10.85 27.09 -25.43
N GLN A 34 -9.69 27.61 -25.72
CA GLN A 34 -8.44 26.83 -25.84
C GLN A 34 -7.34 27.51 -25.03
N SER A 35 -6.53 26.70 -24.33
CA SER A 35 -5.39 27.19 -23.56
C SER A 35 -4.27 26.18 -23.52
N GLY A 36 -3.00 26.63 -23.39
CA GLY A 36 -1.87 25.80 -23.02
C GLY A 36 -2.02 25.29 -21.59
N THR A 37 -1.37 24.16 -21.29
CA THR A 37 -1.49 23.48 -19.99
C THR A 37 -0.24 23.58 -19.13
N PHE A 38 0.85 24.16 -19.67
CA PHE A 38 2.20 24.13 -19.06
C PHE A 38 2.75 22.70 -18.87
N ILE A 39 2.14 21.70 -19.52
CA ILE A 39 2.59 20.31 -19.50
C ILE A 39 3.29 20.02 -20.81
N TYR A 40 4.55 19.58 -20.72
CA TYR A 40 5.42 19.33 -21.87
C TYR A 40 5.70 17.83 -22.01
N VAL A 41 5.65 17.34 -23.24
CA VAL A 41 5.93 15.92 -23.54
C VAL A 41 6.68 15.81 -24.89
N LEU A 42 7.49 14.77 -25.03
CA LEU A 42 8.08 14.45 -26.32
C LEU A 42 6.98 14.07 -27.32
N PRO A 43 6.96 14.63 -28.54
CA PRO A 43 5.89 14.37 -29.52
C PRO A 43 5.65 12.88 -29.80
N GLU A 44 6.68 12.04 -29.72
CA GLU A 44 6.59 10.58 -29.88
C GLU A 44 5.64 9.89 -28.90
N PHE A 45 5.40 10.48 -27.73
CA PHE A 45 4.48 9.96 -26.74
C PHE A 45 3.06 10.52 -26.86
N PHE A 46 2.77 11.38 -27.83
CA PHE A 46 1.43 11.96 -27.98
C PHE A 46 0.79 11.51 -29.27
N SER A 47 -0.36 10.84 -29.21
CA SER A 47 -1.11 10.35 -30.37
C SER A 47 -2.62 10.44 -30.11
N LYS A 48 -3.36 10.88 -31.12
CA LYS A 48 -4.84 10.97 -31.13
C LYS A 48 -5.42 11.66 -29.86
N GLY A 49 -4.78 12.77 -29.46
CA GLY A 49 -5.24 13.56 -28.32
C GLY A 49 -4.96 12.92 -26.94
N LYS A 50 -4.03 11.98 -26.84
CA LYS A 50 -3.66 11.31 -25.59
C LYS A 50 -2.17 11.04 -25.50
N ILE A 51 -1.65 11.00 -24.30
CA ILE A 51 -0.30 10.49 -24.04
C ILE A 51 -0.34 8.97 -24.04
N VAL A 52 0.37 8.36 -24.99
CA VAL A 52 0.46 6.91 -25.19
C VAL A 52 1.84 6.43 -24.73
N ILE A 53 1.87 5.45 -23.83
CA ILE A 53 3.10 4.95 -23.24
C ILE A 53 3.13 3.44 -23.40
N ASN A 54 4.24 2.91 -23.93
CA ASN A 54 4.49 1.48 -23.93
C ASN A 54 5.04 1.06 -22.56
N GLN A 55 4.27 0.33 -21.80
CA GLN A 55 4.61 -0.06 -20.40
C GLN A 55 5.73 -1.12 -20.28
N ARG A 56 6.20 -1.69 -21.39
CA ARG A 56 7.24 -2.74 -21.39
C ARG A 56 8.67 -2.22 -21.22
N ILE A 57 8.90 -0.92 -21.45
CA ILE A 57 10.23 -0.31 -21.42
C ILE A 57 10.23 0.83 -20.41
N ILE A 58 10.98 0.68 -19.32
CA ILE A 58 11.12 1.72 -18.30
C ILE A 58 12.42 2.51 -18.58
N THR A 59 12.30 3.58 -19.34
CA THR A 59 13.38 4.57 -19.55
C THR A 59 13.07 5.88 -18.81
N PRO A 60 14.07 6.75 -18.57
CA PRO A 60 13.81 8.08 -18.00
C PRO A 60 12.77 8.88 -18.79
N LYS A 61 12.81 8.84 -20.13
CA LYS A 61 11.82 9.48 -21.02
C LYS A 61 10.41 8.95 -20.82
N VAL A 62 10.27 7.63 -20.59
CA VAL A 62 8.97 6.99 -20.31
C VAL A 62 8.43 7.41 -18.94
N LYS A 63 9.29 7.52 -17.92
CA LYS A 63 8.88 8.03 -16.60
C LYS A 63 8.38 9.48 -16.67
N GLU A 64 9.07 10.33 -17.42
CA GLU A 64 8.64 11.72 -17.64
C GLU A 64 7.29 11.78 -18.38
N ALA A 65 7.10 10.95 -19.39
CA ALA A 65 5.83 10.86 -20.11
C ALA A 65 4.69 10.32 -19.21
N GLN A 66 4.99 9.39 -18.29
CA GLN A 66 4.04 8.92 -17.27
C GLN A 66 3.61 10.04 -16.32
N TYR A 67 4.57 10.84 -15.87
CA TYR A 67 4.30 12.00 -15.02
C TYR A 67 3.49 13.06 -15.75
N ALA A 68 3.85 13.37 -17.01
CA ALA A 68 3.09 14.30 -17.84
C ALA A 68 1.65 13.82 -18.09
N LYS A 69 1.45 12.51 -18.30
CA LYS A 69 0.13 11.89 -18.42
C LYS A 69 -0.69 12.05 -17.13
N TRP A 70 -0.11 11.74 -15.99
CA TRP A 70 -0.75 11.88 -14.71
C TRP A 70 -1.18 13.32 -14.42
N ASN A 71 -0.29 14.30 -14.70
CA ASN A 71 -0.60 15.71 -14.56
C ASN A 71 -1.72 16.15 -15.48
N LEU A 72 -1.71 15.71 -16.74
CA LEU A 72 -2.76 16.04 -17.71
C LEU A 72 -4.12 15.48 -17.29
N ASP A 73 -4.17 14.24 -16.83
CA ASP A 73 -5.39 13.60 -16.35
C ASP A 73 -5.96 14.33 -15.12
N ASN A 74 -5.11 14.75 -14.20
CA ASN A 74 -5.51 15.54 -13.04
C ASN A 74 -6.01 16.93 -13.42
N LEU A 75 -5.33 17.61 -14.34
CA LEU A 75 -5.76 18.91 -14.85
C LEU A 75 -7.13 18.82 -15.55
N ILE A 76 -7.35 17.82 -16.39
CA ILE A 76 -8.64 17.61 -17.08
C ILE A 76 -9.75 17.37 -16.05
N ASN A 77 -9.49 16.58 -15.03
CA ASN A 77 -10.45 16.34 -13.96
C ASN A 77 -10.76 17.63 -13.19
N PHE A 78 -9.73 18.41 -12.82
CA PHE A 78 -9.89 19.70 -12.17
C PHE A 78 -10.73 20.69 -12.99
N VAL A 79 -10.40 20.84 -14.27
CA VAL A 79 -11.16 21.71 -15.19
C VAL A 79 -12.59 21.23 -15.33
N THR A 80 -12.84 19.93 -15.42
CA THR A 80 -14.18 19.36 -15.55
C THR A 80 -15.03 19.63 -14.30
N THR A 81 -14.47 19.44 -13.12
CA THR A 81 -15.18 19.66 -11.85
C THR A 81 -15.53 21.13 -11.69
N ASN A 82 -14.56 22.04 -11.83
CA ASN A 82 -14.82 23.48 -11.70
C ASN A 82 -15.80 23.99 -12.78
N PHE A 83 -15.76 23.43 -13.99
CA PHE A 83 -16.67 23.80 -15.07
C PHE A 83 -18.13 23.48 -14.70
N HIS A 84 -18.40 22.31 -14.12
CA HIS A 84 -19.75 21.94 -13.68
C HIS A 84 -20.30 22.86 -12.60
N GLU A 85 -19.45 23.25 -11.65
CA GLU A 85 -19.83 24.15 -10.56
C GLU A 85 -20.13 25.57 -11.07
N GLU A 86 -19.30 26.12 -11.98
CA GLU A 86 -19.42 27.49 -12.45
C GLU A 86 -20.44 27.68 -13.56
N VAL A 87 -20.72 26.65 -14.38
CA VAL A 87 -21.84 26.70 -15.36
C VAL A 87 -23.16 26.83 -14.64
N VAL A 88 -23.34 26.15 -13.53
CA VAL A 88 -24.55 26.27 -12.69
C VAL A 88 -24.67 27.69 -12.11
N ASN A 89 -23.55 28.35 -11.82
CA ASN A 89 -23.52 29.70 -11.23
C ASN A 89 -23.51 30.83 -12.28
N GLY A 90 -23.50 30.52 -13.57
CA GLY A 90 -23.60 31.50 -14.67
C GLY A 90 -22.44 32.47 -14.82
N LYS A 91 -21.25 32.17 -14.27
CA LYS A 91 -20.09 33.08 -14.15
C LYS A 91 -18.89 32.78 -15.07
N LEU A 92 -19.08 32.18 -16.22
CA LEU A 92 -17.96 31.86 -17.13
C LEU A 92 -17.41 33.09 -17.85
N SER A 93 -16.19 33.50 -17.51
CA SER A 93 -15.44 34.55 -18.25
C SER A 93 -14.90 34.02 -19.58
N ARG A 94 -14.56 34.93 -20.50
CA ARG A 94 -13.88 34.56 -21.78
C ARG A 94 -12.50 33.92 -21.57
N LYS A 95 -11.86 34.16 -20.41
CA LYS A 95 -10.54 33.64 -20.06
C LYS A 95 -10.62 32.51 -19.01
N TRP A 96 -11.81 32.06 -18.71
CA TRP A 96 -12.05 31.10 -17.62
C TRP A 96 -11.16 29.87 -17.70
N LEU A 97 -11.02 29.27 -18.87
CA LEU A 97 -10.18 28.07 -19.03
C LEU A 97 -8.72 28.36 -18.71
N PHE A 98 -8.17 29.48 -19.18
CA PHE A 98 -6.80 29.90 -18.87
C PHE A 98 -6.63 30.14 -17.36
N GLU A 99 -7.53 30.90 -16.74
CA GLU A 99 -7.51 31.21 -15.30
C GLU A 99 -7.59 29.93 -14.46
N THR A 100 -8.41 28.95 -14.88
CA THR A 100 -8.55 27.66 -14.20
C THR A 100 -7.29 26.82 -14.33
N ILE A 101 -6.65 26.81 -15.49
CA ILE A 101 -5.38 26.11 -15.72
C ILE A 101 -4.25 26.79 -14.94
N ASP A 102 -4.15 28.12 -14.98
CA ASP A 102 -3.14 28.88 -14.24
C ASP A 102 -3.28 28.67 -12.71
N LYS A 103 -4.52 28.62 -12.21
CA LYS A 103 -4.83 28.29 -10.81
C LYS A 103 -4.41 26.86 -10.42
N PHE A 104 -4.58 25.89 -11.33
CA PHE A 104 -4.12 24.52 -11.08
C PHE A 104 -2.60 24.41 -11.09
N THR A 105 -1.95 25.10 -12.04
CA THR A 105 -0.50 25.00 -12.27
C THR A 105 0.30 25.84 -11.28
N PHE A 106 -0.23 27.02 -10.94
CA PHE A 106 0.43 27.99 -10.05
C PHE A 106 -0.50 28.42 -8.90
N PRO A 107 -0.89 27.53 -8.01
CA PRO A 107 -1.82 27.83 -6.91
C PRO A 107 -1.32 28.97 -6.03
N GLU A 108 0.00 29.13 -5.86
CA GLU A 108 0.65 30.17 -5.06
C GLU A 108 0.31 31.60 -5.50
N LYS A 109 -0.03 31.83 -6.76
CA LYS A 109 -0.43 33.15 -7.29
C LYS A 109 -1.83 33.58 -6.84
N TYR A 110 -2.66 32.63 -6.47
CA TYR A 110 -4.08 32.85 -6.14
C TYR A 110 -4.36 32.71 -4.65
N GLU A 111 -3.33 32.43 -3.84
CA GLU A 111 -3.42 32.40 -2.39
C GLU A 111 -3.46 33.85 -1.87
N THR A 112 -4.63 34.35 -1.55
CA THR A 112 -4.77 35.51 -0.67
C THR A 112 -4.25 35.14 0.72
N LYS A 113 -3.51 36.03 1.38
CA LYS A 113 -2.77 35.82 2.64
C LYS A 113 -3.59 35.39 3.86
N GLU A 114 -4.85 34.96 3.72
CA GLU A 114 -5.74 34.61 4.84
C GLU A 114 -6.26 33.18 4.86
N GLU A 115 -5.92 32.36 3.87
CA GLU A 115 -6.12 30.90 3.99
C GLU A 115 -4.80 30.22 3.81
N THR A 116 -4.11 29.91 4.90
CA THR A 116 -3.13 28.83 4.96
C THR A 116 -3.86 27.55 4.53
N ARG A 117 -3.89 27.26 3.23
CA ARG A 117 -4.44 26.01 2.72
C ARG A 117 -3.69 24.87 3.38
N LYS A 118 -4.35 24.24 4.31
CA LYS A 118 -3.85 23.01 4.90
C LYS A 118 -3.60 22.01 3.77
N ALA A 119 -2.51 21.30 3.86
CA ALA A 119 -2.12 20.36 2.82
C ALA A 119 -3.26 19.35 2.56
N PRO A 120 -3.56 18.97 1.29
CA PRO A 120 -4.58 18.00 0.97
C PRO A 120 -4.42 16.72 1.80
N PHE A 121 -5.51 16.08 2.17
CA PHE A 121 -5.54 14.90 3.05
C PHE A 121 -4.48 13.85 2.69
N PHE A 122 -4.35 13.51 1.41
CA PHE A 122 -3.39 12.49 0.97
C PHE A 122 -1.94 12.98 0.95
N ASN A 123 -1.70 14.28 0.80
CA ASN A 123 -0.36 14.84 0.93
C ASN A 123 0.11 14.77 2.38
N LEU A 124 -0.78 15.02 3.36
CA LEU A 124 -0.49 14.81 4.78
C LEU A 124 -0.23 13.32 5.08
N PHE A 125 -0.95 12.43 4.41
CA PHE A 125 -0.76 11.00 4.56
C PHE A 125 0.62 10.56 4.05
N ASP A 126 1.04 11.06 2.90
CA ASP A 126 2.37 10.82 2.34
C ASP A 126 3.47 11.43 3.22
N GLU A 127 3.28 12.67 3.71
CA GLU A 127 4.18 13.30 4.68
C GLU A 127 4.34 12.44 5.93
N TYR A 128 3.23 11.92 6.47
CA TYR A 128 3.24 11.05 7.64
C TYR A 128 4.09 9.79 7.42
N ILE A 129 3.91 9.12 6.29
CA ILE A 129 4.65 7.89 5.99
C ILE A 129 6.15 8.16 5.86
N HIS A 130 6.55 9.30 5.27
CA HIS A 130 7.96 9.62 5.02
C HIS A 130 8.67 10.23 6.23
N THR A 131 7.94 10.91 7.12
CA THR A 131 8.54 11.55 8.31
C THR A 131 8.71 10.59 9.47
N GLN A 132 7.97 9.47 9.49
CA GLN A 132 8.08 8.49 10.56
C GLN A 132 9.10 7.41 10.21
N LYS A 133 9.88 6.97 11.19
CA LYS A 133 10.82 5.83 11.06
C LYS A 133 10.06 4.50 11.12
N PHE A 134 9.25 4.21 10.10
CA PHE A 134 8.51 2.96 10.02
C PHE A 134 9.34 1.84 9.40
N SER A 135 9.14 0.61 9.90
CA SER A 135 9.61 -0.58 9.21
C SER A 135 8.91 -0.72 7.84
N GLN A 136 9.57 -1.37 6.88
CA GLN A 136 8.99 -1.62 5.55
C GLN A 136 7.62 -2.31 5.62
N SER A 137 7.44 -3.24 6.56
CA SER A 137 6.15 -3.90 6.78
C SER A 137 5.07 -2.91 7.20
N ARG A 138 5.40 -1.95 8.09
CA ARG A 138 4.46 -0.92 8.53
C ARG A 138 4.08 0.03 7.40
N ILE A 139 5.06 0.43 6.58
CA ILE A 139 4.82 1.23 5.36
C ILE A 139 3.87 0.49 4.43
N ASN A 140 4.09 -0.79 4.17
CA ASN A 140 3.21 -1.60 3.32
C ASN A 140 1.77 -1.63 3.83
N HIS A 141 1.55 -1.71 5.14
CA HIS A 141 0.21 -1.64 5.73
C HIS A 141 -0.44 -0.27 5.52
N PHE A 142 0.29 0.83 5.69
CA PHE A 142 -0.21 2.17 5.39
C PHE A 142 -0.53 2.35 3.91
N MET A 143 0.26 1.77 3.00
CA MET A 143 -0.02 1.81 1.57
C MET A 143 -1.28 1.01 1.17
N VAL A 144 -1.59 -0.07 1.90
CA VAL A 144 -2.89 -0.76 1.75
C VAL A 144 -4.03 0.17 2.17
N LEU A 145 -3.92 0.80 3.34
CA LEU A 145 -4.91 1.77 3.83
C LEU A 145 -5.10 2.93 2.83
N TYR A 146 -4.00 3.51 2.34
CA TYR A 146 -4.01 4.58 1.33
C TYR A 146 -4.85 4.19 0.10
N ARG A 147 -4.58 3.03 -0.49
CA ARG A 147 -5.32 2.55 -1.65
C ARG A 147 -6.80 2.29 -1.34
N CYS A 148 -7.11 1.76 -0.15
CA CYS A 148 -8.49 1.58 0.28
C CYS A 148 -9.23 2.92 0.42
N LEU A 149 -8.58 3.94 1.03
CA LEU A 149 -9.14 5.28 1.18
C LEU A 149 -9.36 5.96 -0.18
N LYS A 150 -8.39 5.85 -1.10
CA LYS A 150 -8.52 6.38 -2.47
C LYS A 150 -9.67 5.74 -3.23
N ARG A 151 -9.82 4.44 -3.16
CA ARG A 151 -10.96 3.75 -3.80
C ARG A 151 -12.29 4.13 -3.16
N PHE A 152 -12.32 4.26 -1.83
CA PHE A 152 -13.51 4.69 -1.12
C PHE A 152 -13.91 6.13 -1.48
N GLU A 153 -12.95 7.06 -1.52
CA GLU A 153 -13.16 8.45 -1.93
C GLU A 153 -13.78 8.54 -3.34
N LEU A 154 -13.13 7.86 -4.31
CA LEU A 154 -13.59 7.88 -5.71
C LEU A 154 -14.94 7.18 -5.91
N TYR A 155 -15.18 6.07 -5.22
CA TYR A 155 -16.41 5.31 -5.35
C TYR A 155 -17.63 6.08 -4.83
N ASN A 156 -17.43 6.86 -3.77
CA ASN A 156 -18.50 7.64 -3.15
C ASN A 156 -18.52 9.12 -3.58
N TYR A 157 -17.71 9.50 -4.57
CA TYR A 157 -17.58 10.89 -5.04
C TYR A 157 -17.29 11.88 -3.91
N LEU A 158 -16.42 11.48 -2.98
CA LEU A 158 -15.99 12.29 -1.85
C LEU A 158 -14.71 13.05 -2.20
N ASN A 159 -14.46 14.14 -1.49
CA ASN A 159 -13.19 14.84 -1.45
C ASN A 159 -12.78 14.95 0.01
N PHE A 160 -11.71 14.20 0.39
CA PHE A 160 -11.30 14.18 1.78
C PHE A 160 -10.55 15.44 2.16
N ASP A 161 -11.02 16.04 3.23
CA ASP A 161 -10.36 17.14 3.91
C ASP A 161 -10.11 16.74 5.37
N ILE A 162 -8.91 17.04 5.88
CA ILE A 162 -8.50 16.61 7.22
C ILE A 162 -9.32 17.26 8.33
N ASP A 163 -9.82 18.47 8.11
CA ASP A 163 -10.58 19.23 9.09
C ASP A 163 -12.06 18.86 9.11
N THR A 164 -12.60 18.37 7.99
CA THR A 164 -14.03 18.04 7.85
C THR A 164 -14.31 16.55 7.88
N PHE A 165 -13.28 15.69 7.81
CA PHE A 165 -13.43 14.25 7.92
C PHE A 165 -14.05 13.86 9.26
N SER A 166 -15.21 13.24 9.26
CA SER A 166 -16.00 12.99 10.45
C SER A 166 -16.19 11.51 10.78
N SER A 167 -16.82 11.21 11.91
CA SER A 167 -17.22 9.84 12.27
C SER A 167 -18.20 9.23 11.26
N LYS A 168 -18.97 10.05 10.53
CA LYS A 168 -19.86 9.58 9.46
C LYS A 168 -19.08 8.96 8.30
N GLU A 169 -17.97 9.58 7.92
CA GLU A 169 -17.06 9.01 6.90
C GLU A 169 -16.42 7.72 7.41
N LEU A 170 -16.07 7.62 8.70
CA LEU A 170 -15.57 6.38 9.28
C LEU A 170 -16.58 5.24 9.21
N HIS A 171 -17.85 5.48 9.54
CA HIS A 171 -18.91 4.47 9.40
C HIS A 171 -19.08 4.01 7.95
N LYS A 172 -19.10 4.96 7.00
CA LYS A 172 -19.17 4.62 5.57
C LYS A 172 -17.95 3.86 5.08
N PHE A 173 -16.77 4.24 5.56
CA PHE A 173 -15.51 3.54 5.21
C PHE A 173 -15.49 2.12 5.75
N ASN A 174 -15.94 1.89 6.98
CA ASN A 174 -16.11 0.56 7.57
C ASN A 174 -17.02 -0.31 6.69
N SER A 175 -18.22 0.20 6.34
CA SER A 175 -19.15 -0.51 5.45
C SER A 175 -18.55 -0.79 4.07
N PHE A 176 -17.83 0.17 3.50
CA PHE A 176 -17.13 -0.02 2.23
C PHE A 176 -16.08 -1.13 2.32
N LEU A 177 -15.26 -1.15 3.37
CA LEU A 177 -14.26 -2.20 3.58
C LEU A 177 -14.90 -3.58 3.71
N ALA A 178 -16.02 -3.69 4.43
CA ALA A 178 -16.76 -4.94 4.60
C ALA A 178 -17.37 -5.45 3.29
N GLU A 179 -17.78 -4.56 2.39
CA GLU A 179 -18.57 -4.89 1.20
C GLU A 179 -17.81 -4.77 -0.13
N GLU A 180 -16.58 -4.25 -0.14
CA GLU A 180 -15.80 -4.04 -1.38
C GLU A 180 -15.72 -5.31 -2.25
N TYR A 181 -15.63 -6.48 -1.64
CA TYR A 181 -15.60 -7.75 -2.39
C TYR A 181 -16.83 -7.98 -3.28
N LYS A 182 -17.99 -7.41 -2.92
CA LYS A 182 -19.24 -7.50 -3.72
C LYS A 182 -19.15 -6.71 -5.04
N MET A 183 -18.15 -5.84 -5.18
CA MET A 183 -17.88 -5.09 -6.41
C MET A 183 -17.14 -5.90 -7.47
N PHE A 184 -16.87 -7.18 -7.18
CA PHE A 184 -16.23 -8.13 -8.08
C PHE A 184 -17.21 -9.23 -8.46
N ALA A 185 -17.03 -9.77 -9.66
CA ALA A 185 -17.80 -10.89 -10.18
C ALA A 185 -16.88 -11.82 -10.98
N PRO A 186 -17.16 -13.14 -11.02
CA PRO A 186 -16.43 -14.04 -11.89
C PRO A 186 -16.73 -13.73 -13.37
N ASP A 187 -15.73 -13.82 -14.22
CA ASP A 187 -15.88 -13.80 -15.67
C ASP A 187 -16.27 -15.20 -16.20
N LYS A 188 -16.27 -15.35 -17.53
CA LYS A 188 -16.63 -16.60 -18.21
C LYS A 188 -15.71 -17.77 -17.83
N ASP A 189 -14.48 -17.47 -17.41
CA ASP A 189 -13.45 -18.44 -17.01
C ASP A 189 -13.40 -18.63 -15.48
N GLY A 190 -14.37 -18.06 -14.74
CA GLY A 190 -14.44 -18.11 -13.28
C GLY A 190 -13.45 -17.20 -12.57
N VAL A 191 -12.72 -16.35 -13.30
CA VAL A 191 -11.75 -15.41 -12.73
C VAL A 191 -12.48 -14.18 -12.20
N MET A 192 -12.29 -13.86 -10.91
CA MET A 192 -12.89 -12.69 -10.30
C MET A 192 -12.34 -11.41 -10.92
N LYS A 193 -13.23 -10.56 -11.43
CA LYS A 193 -12.91 -9.25 -12.04
C LYS A 193 -13.79 -8.15 -11.46
N PRO A 194 -13.30 -6.90 -11.42
CA PRO A 194 -14.12 -5.77 -10.97
C PRO A 194 -15.29 -5.56 -11.94
N LYS A 195 -16.48 -5.32 -11.39
CA LYS A 195 -17.66 -4.91 -12.15
C LYS A 195 -17.38 -3.61 -12.92
N GLN A 196 -18.06 -3.41 -14.04
CA GLN A 196 -17.81 -2.26 -14.95
C GLN A 196 -17.85 -0.91 -14.23
N SER A 197 -18.76 -0.71 -13.28
CA SER A 197 -18.89 0.51 -12.48
C SER A 197 -17.70 0.77 -11.54
N TYR A 198 -16.95 -0.28 -11.18
CA TYR A 198 -15.81 -0.18 -10.25
C TYR A 198 -14.46 -0.38 -10.93
N LYS A 199 -14.45 -0.82 -12.17
CA LYS A 199 -13.25 -1.23 -12.91
C LYS A 199 -12.19 -0.14 -12.96
N LYS A 200 -12.56 1.07 -13.41
CA LYS A 200 -11.62 2.20 -13.54
C LYS A 200 -11.00 2.59 -12.20
N ILE A 201 -11.80 2.60 -11.13
CA ILE A 201 -11.35 2.95 -9.78
C ILE A 201 -10.36 1.91 -9.27
N TYR A 202 -10.68 0.62 -9.43
CA TYR A 202 -9.84 -0.47 -8.96
C TYR A 202 -8.52 -0.57 -9.72
N GLU A 203 -8.54 -0.40 -11.05
CA GLU A 203 -7.32 -0.42 -11.89
C GLU A 203 -6.35 0.72 -11.56
N THR A 204 -6.88 1.88 -11.10
CA THR A 204 -6.04 3.01 -10.68
C THR A 204 -5.33 2.75 -9.33
N PHE A 205 -6.03 2.09 -8.39
CA PHE A 205 -5.52 1.81 -7.04
C PHE A 205 -5.59 0.31 -6.72
N GLN A 206 -4.98 -0.49 -7.59
CA GLN A 206 -5.05 -1.95 -7.54
C GLN A 206 -4.32 -2.53 -6.33
N GLU A 207 -4.91 -3.55 -5.72
CA GLU A 207 -4.25 -4.39 -4.74
C GLU A 207 -3.54 -5.58 -5.39
N ARG A 208 -2.53 -6.12 -4.70
CA ARG A 208 -1.84 -7.34 -5.14
C ARG A 208 -2.78 -8.53 -5.29
N ARG A 209 -3.86 -8.56 -4.52
CA ARG A 209 -4.88 -9.62 -4.56
C ARG A 209 -6.25 -8.97 -4.59
N ILE A 210 -7.17 -9.58 -5.32
CA ILE A 210 -8.57 -9.16 -5.34
C ILE A 210 -9.13 -9.20 -3.91
N PRO A 211 -9.83 -8.14 -3.46
CA PRO A 211 -10.45 -8.10 -2.15
C PRO A 211 -11.40 -9.28 -1.93
N LYS A 212 -11.20 -9.99 -0.83
CA LYS A 212 -12.11 -11.01 -0.30
C LYS A 212 -12.94 -10.40 0.83
N PRO A 213 -14.00 -11.07 1.31
CA PRO A 213 -14.68 -10.67 2.54
C PRO A 213 -13.65 -10.45 3.65
N ARG A 214 -13.67 -9.27 4.26
CA ARG A 214 -12.75 -8.91 5.36
C ARG A 214 -13.43 -9.14 6.69
N GLY A 215 -12.74 -9.84 7.59
CA GLY A 215 -13.21 -9.97 8.97
C GLY A 215 -12.98 -8.69 9.78
N ASP A 216 -13.72 -8.56 10.88
CA ASP A 216 -13.67 -7.40 11.79
C ASP A 216 -12.26 -7.06 12.25
N HIS A 217 -11.44 -8.07 12.54
CA HIS A 217 -10.04 -7.90 12.94
C HIS A 217 -9.22 -7.12 11.89
N TYR A 218 -9.39 -7.45 10.60
CA TYR A 218 -8.67 -6.78 9.53
C TYR A 218 -9.15 -5.33 9.36
N ILE A 219 -10.47 -5.12 9.41
CA ILE A 219 -11.09 -3.79 9.30
C ILE A 219 -10.65 -2.91 10.46
N SER A 220 -10.77 -3.38 11.70
CA SER A 220 -10.30 -2.67 12.90
C SER A 220 -8.80 -2.36 12.83
N GLY A 221 -8.00 -3.23 12.21
CA GLY A 221 -6.58 -2.99 11.95
C GLY A 221 -6.34 -1.78 11.06
N LEU A 222 -7.09 -1.65 9.95
CA LEU A 222 -7.01 -0.49 9.05
C LEU A 222 -7.50 0.79 9.71
N GLU A 223 -8.59 0.72 10.48
CA GLU A 223 -9.12 1.86 11.24
C GLU A 223 -8.14 2.35 12.31
N ASN A 224 -7.44 1.44 12.98
CA ASN A 224 -6.38 1.78 13.94
C ASN A 224 -5.19 2.48 13.25
N LEU A 225 -4.81 2.07 12.03
CA LEU A 225 -3.81 2.78 11.25
C LEU A 225 -4.27 4.19 10.90
N LEU A 226 -5.53 4.36 10.47
CA LEU A 226 -6.10 5.68 10.19
C LEU A 226 -6.15 6.54 11.45
N LYS A 227 -6.52 5.96 12.60
CA LYS A 227 -6.49 6.66 13.90
C LYS A 227 -5.10 7.15 14.26
N THR A 228 -4.05 6.35 14.05
CA THR A 228 -2.67 6.79 14.33
C THR A 228 -2.24 7.94 13.44
N PHE A 229 -2.68 7.98 12.18
CA PHE A 229 -2.45 9.11 11.28
C PHE A 229 -3.14 10.38 11.79
N PHE A 230 -4.43 10.34 12.18
CA PHE A 230 -5.12 11.49 12.74
C PHE A 230 -4.47 11.99 14.04
N ILE A 231 -4.04 11.08 14.92
CA ILE A 231 -3.30 11.45 16.14
C ILE A 231 -2.00 12.19 15.80
N TRP A 232 -1.28 11.75 14.77
CA TRP A 232 -0.08 12.45 14.31
C TRP A 232 -0.42 13.84 13.75
N CYS A 233 -1.47 13.97 12.92
CA CYS A 233 -1.91 15.25 12.39
C CYS A 233 -2.25 16.24 13.52
N ILE A 234 -2.92 15.76 14.58
CA ILE A 234 -3.26 16.60 15.75
C ILE A 234 -1.98 17.01 16.51
N LYS A 235 -1.06 16.06 16.76
CA LYS A 235 0.18 16.32 17.47
C LYS A 235 1.14 17.26 16.73
N THR A 236 1.06 17.31 15.41
CA THR A 236 1.86 18.19 14.54
C THR A 236 1.10 19.44 14.11
N GLU A 237 -0.02 19.74 14.77
CA GLU A 237 -0.85 20.94 14.56
C GLU A 237 -1.37 21.11 13.12
N LYS A 238 -1.43 20.03 12.35
CA LYS A 238 -2.00 20.03 11.00
C LYS A 238 -3.53 20.15 11.01
N THR A 239 -4.18 19.71 12.09
CA THR A 239 -5.61 19.80 12.33
C THR A 239 -5.94 19.74 13.82
N THR A 240 -7.09 20.26 14.21
CA THR A 240 -7.70 20.03 15.53
C THR A 240 -8.80 18.97 15.49
N ASN A 241 -9.15 18.51 14.28
CA ASN A 241 -10.22 17.54 14.07
C ASN A 241 -9.83 16.14 14.53
N ASN A 242 -10.69 15.51 15.31
CA ASN A 242 -10.55 14.11 15.73
C ASN A 242 -11.82 13.32 15.46
N PRO A 243 -11.94 12.67 14.28
CA PRO A 243 -13.12 11.90 13.93
C PRO A 243 -13.35 10.67 14.83
N PHE A 244 -12.30 10.22 15.53
CA PHE A 244 -12.37 9.08 16.43
C PHE A 244 -12.87 9.44 17.84
N LYS A 245 -13.14 10.72 18.14
CA LYS A 245 -13.68 11.13 19.44
C LYS A 245 -15.08 10.54 19.67
N SER A 246 -15.89 10.47 18.63
CA SER A 246 -17.27 9.94 18.64
C SER A 246 -17.41 8.62 17.88
N TYR A 247 -16.30 7.99 17.49
CA TYR A 247 -16.26 6.72 16.78
C TYR A 247 -15.47 5.69 17.56
N SER A 248 -16.09 4.57 17.90
CA SER A 248 -15.42 3.45 18.56
C SER A 248 -15.06 2.38 17.54
N ILE A 249 -13.77 2.11 17.40
CA ILE A 249 -13.30 0.97 16.62
C ILE A 249 -13.75 -0.31 17.33
N LYS A 250 -14.35 -1.24 16.58
CA LYS A 250 -14.81 -2.51 17.12
C LYS A 250 -13.64 -3.24 17.81
N SER A 251 -13.83 -3.59 19.07
CA SER A 251 -12.86 -4.43 19.77
C SER A 251 -12.80 -5.81 19.14
N VAL A 252 -11.60 -6.33 19.02
CA VAL A 252 -11.38 -7.66 18.46
C VAL A 252 -11.24 -8.65 19.60
N GLU A 253 -12.12 -9.63 19.63
CA GLU A 253 -11.97 -10.78 20.49
C GLU A 253 -11.00 -11.76 19.83
N TYR A 254 -9.87 -11.97 20.46
CA TYR A 254 -8.94 -13.01 20.04
C TYR A 254 -9.49 -14.37 20.47
N GLY A 255 -9.60 -15.29 19.53
CA GLY A 255 -9.93 -16.67 19.86
C GLY A 255 -8.90 -17.29 20.82
N THR A 256 -9.27 -18.37 21.48
CA THR A 256 -8.34 -19.14 22.32
C THR A 256 -7.17 -19.63 21.45
N PRO A 257 -5.92 -19.30 21.80
CA PRO A 257 -4.79 -19.80 21.04
C PRO A 257 -4.70 -21.33 21.14
N TYR A 258 -4.49 -21.97 20.00
CA TYR A 258 -4.14 -23.39 19.99
C TYR A 258 -2.68 -23.55 20.41
N TYR A 259 -2.44 -24.44 21.33
CA TYR A 259 -1.10 -24.82 21.76
C TYR A 259 -1.00 -26.35 21.87
N LEU A 260 0.18 -26.86 21.72
CA LEU A 260 0.47 -28.28 21.96
C LEU A 260 0.87 -28.47 23.43
N THR A 261 0.36 -29.53 24.02
CA THR A 261 0.88 -30.00 25.32
C THR A 261 2.27 -30.62 25.16
N GLN A 262 2.95 -30.87 26.24
CA GLN A 262 4.26 -31.55 26.19
C GLN A 262 4.13 -32.97 25.63
N GLU A 263 3.08 -33.68 26.01
CA GLU A 263 2.76 -35.03 25.56
C GLU A 263 2.53 -35.06 24.03
N GLU A 264 1.74 -34.14 23.52
CA GLU A 264 1.49 -34.02 22.08
C GLU A 264 2.76 -33.70 21.28
N ARG A 265 3.60 -32.77 21.80
CA ARG A 265 4.91 -32.47 21.21
C ARG A 265 5.80 -33.71 21.16
N ASP A 266 5.87 -34.47 22.29
CA ASP A 266 6.71 -35.64 22.41
C ASP A 266 6.17 -36.79 21.55
N GLN A 267 4.86 -36.90 21.36
CA GLN A 267 4.22 -37.81 20.42
C GLN A 267 4.61 -37.47 18.96
N ILE A 268 4.57 -36.17 18.59
CA ILE A 268 5.04 -35.74 17.26
C ILE A 268 6.52 -36.11 17.09
N TYR A 269 7.36 -35.86 18.08
CA TYR A 269 8.80 -36.17 18.01
C TYR A 269 9.05 -37.66 17.82
N SER A 270 8.31 -38.53 18.51
CA SER A 270 8.47 -39.99 18.45
C SER A 270 7.87 -40.62 17.20
N THR A 271 7.06 -39.87 16.42
CA THR A 271 6.46 -40.40 15.19
C THR A 271 7.52 -40.68 14.14
N ASP A 272 7.55 -41.91 13.63
CA ASP A 272 8.46 -42.29 12.52
C ASP A 272 7.95 -41.71 11.19
N LEU A 273 8.74 -40.84 10.60
CA LEU A 273 8.48 -40.20 9.30
C LEU A 273 9.61 -40.47 8.30
N THR A 274 10.44 -41.48 8.53
CA THR A 274 11.59 -41.82 7.68
C THR A 274 11.19 -42.12 6.23
N ALA A 275 9.96 -42.61 6.00
CA ALA A 275 9.39 -42.80 4.66
C ALA A 275 9.19 -41.48 3.88
N ASN A 276 9.15 -40.34 4.57
CA ASN A 276 9.03 -39.00 3.97
C ASN A 276 10.09 -38.05 4.53
N PRO A 277 11.30 -38.02 3.94
CA PRO A 277 12.41 -37.24 4.44
C PRO A 277 12.13 -35.74 4.63
N GLN A 278 11.26 -35.15 3.76
CA GLN A 278 10.89 -33.75 3.90
C GLN A 278 10.03 -33.50 5.15
N LEU A 279 9.08 -34.39 5.43
CA LEU A 279 8.24 -34.28 6.60
C LEU A 279 9.02 -34.57 7.89
N GLU A 280 9.96 -35.50 7.83
CA GLU A 280 10.90 -35.77 8.93
C GLU A 280 11.71 -34.51 9.30
N ILE A 281 12.28 -33.81 8.30
CA ILE A 281 12.98 -32.55 8.52
C ILE A 281 12.06 -31.50 9.13
N GLN A 282 10.84 -31.35 8.59
CA GLN A 282 9.88 -30.38 9.12
C GLN A 282 9.51 -30.65 10.58
N LYS A 283 9.29 -31.93 10.93
CA LYS A 283 9.07 -32.38 12.29
C LYS A 283 10.22 -31.94 13.21
N ASP A 284 11.44 -32.26 12.85
CA ASP A 284 12.61 -31.97 13.67
C ASP A 284 12.85 -30.45 13.83
N VAL A 285 12.67 -29.68 12.76
CA VAL A 285 12.76 -28.22 12.80
C VAL A 285 11.69 -27.63 13.73
N PHE A 286 10.45 -28.14 13.65
CA PHE A 286 9.36 -27.72 14.51
C PHE A 286 9.61 -28.06 16.00
N ILE A 287 10.08 -29.27 16.27
CA ILE A 287 10.42 -29.72 17.63
C ILE A 287 11.56 -28.89 18.19
N PHE A 288 12.61 -28.62 17.41
CA PHE A 288 13.70 -27.74 17.80
C PHE A 288 13.19 -26.33 18.15
N GLN A 289 12.30 -25.77 17.32
CA GLN A 289 11.67 -24.48 17.58
C GLN A 289 10.87 -24.47 18.88
N CYS A 290 10.14 -25.55 19.20
CA CYS A 290 9.42 -25.68 20.46
C CYS A 290 10.37 -25.61 21.66
N PHE A 291 11.56 -26.22 21.59
CA PHE A 291 12.53 -26.21 22.68
C PHE A 291 13.18 -24.85 22.91
N ILE A 292 13.43 -24.07 21.84
CA ILE A 292 14.07 -22.76 21.99
C ILE A 292 13.07 -21.60 22.08
N GLY A 293 11.77 -21.82 21.80
CA GLY A 293 10.71 -20.81 21.93
C GLY A 293 10.89 -19.57 21.03
N CYS A 294 11.65 -19.66 19.95
CA CYS A 294 11.89 -18.53 19.07
C CYS A 294 10.82 -18.37 18.00
N ARG A 295 10.70 -17.15 17.43
CA ARG A 295 9.85 -16.93 16.26
C ARG A 295 10.45 -17.62 15.04
N VAL A 296 9.59 -18.04 14.10
CA VAL A 296 10.04 -18.63 12.81
C VAL A 296 11.06 -17.74 12.09
N SER A 297 10.84 -16.43 12.05
CA SER A 297 11.77 -15.47 11.44
C SER A 297 13.16 -15.47 12.09
N ASP A 298 13.22 -15.66 13.41
CA ASP A 298 14.48 -15.71 14.15
C ASP A 298 15.15 -17.07 13.93
N LEU A 299 14.38 -18.18 14.00
CA LEU A 299 14.88 -19.53 13.69
C LEU A 299 15.57 -19.62 12.32
N LEU A 300 14.94 -19.06 11.28
CA LEU A 300 15.46 -19.06 9.91
C LEU A 300 16.79 -18.31 9.75
N ARG A 301 17.15 -17.46 10.71
CA ARG A 301 18.39 -16.67 10.70
C ARG A 301 19.49 -17.25 11.58
N LEU A 302 19.19 -18.26 12.40
CA LEU A 302 20.18 -18.86 13.25
C LEU A 302 21.29 -19.54 12.45
N THR A 303 22.51 -19.20 12.80
CA THR A 303 23.74 -19.77 12.25
C THR A 303 24.53 -20.49 13.33
N TYR A 304 25.56 -21.22 12.97
CA TYR A 304 26.43 -21.84 13.96
C TYR A 304 27.15 -20.83 14.87
N GLU A 305 27.28 -19.57 14.43
CA GLU A 305 27.82 -18.49 15.27
C GLU A 305 26.93 -18.17 16.49
N ASN A 306 25.64 -18.50 16.39
CA ASN A 306 24.68 -18.33 17.49
C ASN A 306 24.81 -19.45 18.55
N ILE A 307 25.53 -20.53 18.27
CA ILE A 307 25.75 -21.61 19.21
C ILE A 307 26.92 -21.24 20.12
N LYS A 308 26.67 -21.18 21.41
CA LYS A 308 27.67 -20.87 22.43
C LYS A 308 27.78 -22.03 23.43
N VAL A 309 28.99 -22.34 23.83
CA VAL A 309 29.23 -23.35 24.87
C VAL A 309 29.85 -22.66 26.06
N ASP A 310 29.28 -22.86 27.22
CA ASP A 310 29.80 -22.37 28.48
C ASP A 310 29.76 -23.46 29.57
N ARG A 311 30.06 -23.09 30.82
CA ARG A 311 30.07 -24.01 31.98
C ARG A 311 28.72 -24.67 32.28
N TYR A 312 27.62 -24.12 31.78
CA TYR A 312 26.27 -24.63 32.00
C TYR A 312 25.76 -25.49 30.83
N GLY A 313 26.51 -25.53 29.72
CA GLY A 313 26.19 -26.33 28.56
C GLY A 313 26.18 -25.54 27.26
N THR A 314 25.57 -26.14 26.22
CA THR A 314 25.41 -25.51 24.90
C THR A 314 24.13 -24.67 24.88
N ALA A 315 24.22 -23.44 24.43
CA ALA A 315 23.11 -22.50 24.31
C ALA A 315 23.02 -21.89 22.91
N VAL A 316 21.83 -21.48 22.52
CA VAL A 316 21.60 -20.60 21.37
C VAL A 316 21.49 -19.17 21.89
N GLU A 317 22.30 -18.27 21.33
CA GLU A 317 22.25 -16.83 21.62
C GLU A 317 21.89 -16.06 20.37
N TYR A 318 20.80 -15.28 20.43
CA TYR A 318 20.33 -14.49 19.30
C TYR A 318 19.62 -13.22 19.75
N MET A 319 19.58 -12.24 18.86
CA MET A 319 18.80 -11.01 19.05
C MET A 319 17.50 -11.09 18.23
N PRO A 320 16.31 -11.07 18.89
CA PRO A 320 15.04 -11.15 18.19
C PRO A 320 14.84 -9.96 17.25
N GLN A 321 14.57 -10.21 15.96
CA GLN A 321 14.46 -9.18 14.94
C GLN A 321 13.34 -8.15 15.23
N LYS A 322 12.20 -8.63 15.75
CA LYS A 322 11.03 -7.77 15.96
C LYS A 322 11.23 -6.71 17.06
N THR A 323 12.12 -6.98 18.00
CA THR A 323 12.37 -6.12 19.18
C THR A 323 13.76 -5.51 19.18
N MET A 324 14.53 -5.70 18.09
CA MET A 324 15.92 -5.24 17.97
C MET A 324 16.04 -3.71 18.05
N GLU A 325 15.07 -2.98 17.49
CA GLU A 325 15.04 -1.52 17.50
C GLU A 325 14.57 -0.92 18.83
N GLU A 326 13.72 -1.66 19.58
CA GLU A 326 13.14 -1.18 20.83
C GLU A 326 13.96 -1.58 22.06
N SER A 327 14.56 -2.78 22.04
CA SER A 327 15.41 -3.28 23.11
C SER A 327 16.43 -4.28 22.57
N ALA A 328 17.68 -3.90 22.50
CA ALA A 328 18.78 -4.76 22.05
C ALA A 328 19.10 -5.86 23.12
N LYS A 329 18.10 -6.68 23.49
CA LYS A 329 18.27 -7.75 24.46
C LYS A 329 18.60 -9.05 23.72
N VAL A 330 19.75 -9.62 24.07
CA VAL A 330 20.14 -10.94 23.62
C VAL A 330 19.34 -12.00 24.40
N VAL A 331 18.72 -12.91 23.67
CA VAL A 331 18.05 -14.08 24.21
C VAL A 331 19.05 -15.25 24.23
N LYS A 332 19.21 -15.87 25.36
CA LYS A 332 20.07 -17.06 25.54
C LYS A 332 19.20 -18.21 26.03
N VAL A 333 19.21 -19.31 25.28
CA VAL A 333 18.43 -20.52 25.61
C VAL A 333 19.37 -21.72 25.60
N TYR A 334 19.47 -22.41 26.74
CA TYR A 334 20.24 -23.63 26.84
C TYR A 334 19.50 -24.78 26.16
N LEU A 335 20.22 -25.55 25.36
CA LEU A 335 19.66 -26.65 24.59
C LEU A 335 19.43 -27.89 25.46
N SER A 336 18.22 -28.43 25.37
CA SER A 336 17.91 -29.75 25.96
C SER A 336 18.66 -30.86 25.20
N LYS A 337 18.73 -32.07 25.80
CA LYS A 337 19.31 -33.24 25.15
C LYS A 337 18.70 -33.50 23.77
N THR A 338 17.37 -33.43 23.65
CA THR A 338 16.67 -33.62 22.40
C THR A 338 17.03 -32.53 21.35
N ALA A 339 17.11 -31.27 21.78
CA ALA A 339 17.50 -30.19 20.87
C ALA A 339 18.94 -30.35 20.37
N LEU A 340 19.85 -30.83 21.21
CA LEU A 340 21.23 -31.16 20.81
C LEU A 340 21.26 -32.31 19.81
N GLN A 341 20.50 -33.37 20.03
CA GLN A 341 20.40 -34.50 19.09
C GLN A 341 19.91 -34.06 17.71
N ILE A 342 18.90 -33.17 17.66
CA ILE A 342 18.41 -32.62 16.41
C ILE A 342 19.51 -31.75 15.74
N LEU A 343 20.19 -30.91 16.50
CA LEU A 343 21.27 -30.05 16.00
C LEU A 343 22.40 -30.90 15.39
N ASP A 344 22.82 -31.96 16.09
CA ASP A 344 23.86 -32.87 15.62
C ASP A 344 23.44 -33.69 14.40
N LYS A 345 22.18 -34.17 14.35
CA LYS A 345 21.61 -34.88 13.20
C LYS A 345 21.74 -34.08 11.91
N TYR A 346 21.56 -32.76 12.00
CA TYR A 346 21.58 -31.87 10.83
C TYR A 346 22.85 -31.03 10.70
N LYS A 347 23.91 -31.35 11.44
CA LYS A 347 25.18 -30.63 11.33
C LYS A 347 25.76 -30.76 9.93
N SER A 348 26.05 -29.61 9.29
CA SER A 348 26.61 -29.55 7.93
C SER A 348 27.57 -28.37 7.79
N PRO A 349 28.83 -28.58 7.41
CA PRO A 349 29.81 -27.50 7.20
C PRO A 349 29.48 -26.64 5.96
N GLU A 350 28.71 -27.19 5.03
CA GLU A 350 28.33 -26.49 3.77
C GLU A 350 27.16 -25.51 3.96
N ARG A 351 26.47 -25.62 5.07
CA ARG A 351 25.28 -24.81 5.33
C ARG A 351 25.55 -23.78 6.44
N LYS A 352 25.18 -22.52 6.18
CA LYS A 352 25.26 -21.44 7.20
C LYS A 352 24.23 -21.61 8.32
N SER A 353 23.00 -22.00 7.99
CA SER A 353 21.92 -22.18 8.96
C SER A 353 22.14 -23.46 9.80
N ILE A 354 21.78 -23.41 11.07
CA ILE A 354 21.90 -24.55 11.98
C ILE A 354 21.02 -25.75 11.63
N LEU A 355 19.88 -25.49 10.97
CA LEU A 355 18.91 -26.51 10.53
C LEU A 355 18.65 -26.41 9.02
N PRO A 356 18.28 -27.52 8.35
CA PRO A 356 17.83 -27.50 6.98
C PRO A 356 16.45 -26.85 6.91
N PHE A 357 16.27 -25.89 6.01
CA PHE A 357 14.96 -25.34 5.72
C PHE A 357 14.40 -25.99 4.46
N ILE A 358 13.15 -26.43 4.56
CA ILE A 358 12.44 -26.94 3.41
C ILE A 358 11.92 -25.73 2.64
N LEU A 359 12.33 -25.64 1.38
CA LEU A 359 11.77 -24.69 0.44
C LEU A 359 10.28 -25.03 0.24
N ILE A 360 9.38 -24.20 0.76
CA ILE A 360 7.95 -24.38 0.58
C ILE A 360 7.65 -24.10 -0.89
N TYR A 361 7.39 -25.15 -1.65
CA TYR A 361 6.87 -25.03 -3.01
C TYR A 361 5.45 -24.47 -2.94
N SER A 362 5.24 -23.31 -3.53
CA SER A 362 3.90 -22.76 -3.67
C SER A 362 3.21 -23.39 -4.88
N PRO A 363 2.18 -24.22 -4.69
CA PRO A 363 1.45 -24.85 -5.81
C PRO A 363 0.81 -23.84 -6.76
N LYS A 364 0.62 -22.59 -6.30
CA LYS A 364 -0.04 -21.53 -7.08
C LYS A 364 0.88 -20.69 -7.97
N THR A 365 2.16 -20.66 -7.70
CA THR A 365 3.10 -19.82 -8.46
C THR A 365 4.17 -20.62 -9.21
N GLY A 366 4.28 -21.94 -8.96
CA GLY A 366 5.33 -22.78 -9.51
C GLY A 366 6.76 -22.34 -9.10
N GLN A 367 6.87 -21.40 -8.17
CA GLN A 367 8.13 -20.85 -7.72
C GLN A 367 8.45 -21.28 -6.29
N VAL A 368 9.72 -21.63 -6.09
CA VAL A 368 10.28 -21.89 -4.77
C VAL A 368 10.46 -20.54 -4.06
N GLN A 369 9.72 -20.32 -2.97
CA GLN A 369 9.98 -19.17 -2.10
C GLN A 369 11.23 -19.46 -1.26
N LYS A 370 12.28 -18.66 -1.48
CA LYS A 370 13.51 -18.65 -0.66
C LYS A 370 13.25 -17.98 0.69
#